data_d3342d916fd467799c1dd987d3f8b6bc
#
_entry.id   d3342d916fd467799c1dd987d3f8b6bc
#
_cell.length_a   1.000
_cell.length_b   1.000
_cell.length_c   1.000
_cell.angle_alpha   90.00
_cell.angle_beta   90.00
_cell.angle_gamma   90.00
#
_symmetry.space_group_name_H-M   'P 1'
#
loop_
_entity.id
_entity.type
_entity.pdbx_description
1 polymer ?
#
loop_
_entity_poly.entity_id
_entity_poly.type
_entity_poly.pdbx_seq_one_letter_code
_entity_poly.pdbx_strand_id
1 'polypeptide(L)'
;MIFVQEGGSYLCTGTLLNDISSSRIPYFLSAHHCISTQTVASTLTTDWFYRSTSCNTASANPGAQKVTGGAALLFADSQTDTSFMRLNSAPPQGVVYAGSYFGQVTQSSPVLGIHHPRGDLQKTSAGSVEAFSYCSNEQCFPSTQQDGRYYSVGWVSGTTEGGSSGSGLFSTIDAKRYVVGQLYGGASSCQAPTGRDFYGRFDLPFQLAIKTWLTPGL
;
A
#
# COMPACT_ATOMS: atom_id res chain seq x y z
N MET A 1 -3.17 -4.93 8.74
CA MET A 1 -4.38 -4.25 9.25
C MET A 1 -5.59 -5.15 9.18
N ILE A 2 -6.55 -4.96 10.05
CA ILE A 2 -7.81 -5.73 10.13
C ILE A 2 -8.97 -4.74 10.15
N PHE A 3 -10.05 -5.04 9.46
CA PHE A 3 -11.28 -4.24 9.46
C PHE A 3 -12.50 -5.14 9.34
N VAL A 4 -13.68 -4.61 9.64
CA VAL A 4 -14.95 -5.33 9.59
C VAL A 4 -15.81 -4.75 8.46
N GLN A 5 -16.33 -5.63 7.62
CA GLN A 5 -17.26 -5.29 6.54
C GLN A 5 -18.32 -6.38 6.46
N GLU A 6 -19.60 -5.99 6.42
CA GLU A 6 -20.74 -6.92 6.30
C GLU A 6 -20.70 -8.09 7.31
N GLY A 7 -20.23 -7.81 8.54
CA GLY A 7 -20.13 -8.80 9.61
C GLY A 7 -18.90 -9.72 9.53
N GLY A 8 -18.11 -9.66 8.47
CA GLY A 8 -16.86 -10.40 8.32
C GLY A 8 -15.64 -9.56 8.71
N SER A 9 -14.57 -10.22 9.20
CA SER A 9 -13.26 -9.61 9.43
C SER A 9 -12.33 -9.90 8.27
N TYR A 10 -11.67 -8.88 7.76
CA TYR A 10 -10.80 -8.95 6.59
C TYR A 10 -9.40 -8.44 6.91
N LEU A 11 -8.43 -8.94 6.13
CA LEU A 11 -7.02 -8.58 6.22
C LEU A 11 -6.58 -7.82 4.97
N CYS A 12 -5.91 -6.70 5.16
CA CYS A 12 -5.15 -6.00 4.13
C CYS A 12 -3.87 -5.43 4.77
N THR A 13 -3.07 -4.78 3.95
CA THR A 13 -1.87 -4.06 4.36
C THR A 13 -2.06 -2.57 4.09
N GLY A 14 -1.36 -1.73 4.83
CA GLY A 14 -1.34 -0.30 4.58
C GLY A 14 0.00 0.31 4.91
N THR A 15 0.20 1.56 4.48
CA THR A 15 1.46 2.28 4.62
C THR A 15 1.23 3.64 5.26
N LEU A 16 1.96 3.93 6.33
CA LEU A 16 1.94 5.22 7.00
C LEU A 16 2.73 6.24 6.18
N LEU A 17 2.11 7.35 5.81
CA LEU A 17 2.72 8.38 4.97
C LEU A 17 3.11 9.63 5.76
N ASN A 18 4.23 10.23 5.37
CA ASN A 18 4.66 11.54 5.81
C ASN A 18 4.06 12.64 4.92
N ASP A 19 3.80 13.80 5.50
CA ASP A 19 3.55 15.03 4.75
C ASP A 19 4.83 15.87 4.58
N ILE A 20 4.77 16.88 3.73
CA ILE A 20 5.93 17.75 3.45
C ILE A 20 6.43 18.50 4.69
N SER A 21 5.53 18.77 5.65
CA SER A 21 5.84 19.48 6.89
C SER A 21 6.37 18.56 7.98
N SER A 22 6.40 17.25 7.75
CA SER A 22 6.73 16.23 8.77
C SER A 22 5.91 16.40 10.05
N SER A 23 4.62 16.70 9.89
CA SER A 23 3.70 17.02 10.99
C SER A 23 3.42 15.84 11.92
N ARG A 24 3.74 14.62 11.47
CA ARG A 24 3.39 13.34 12.11
C ARG A 24 1.88 13.09 12.22
N ILE A 25 1.07 13.77 11.41
CA ILE A 25 -0.32 13.38 11.24
C ILE A 25 -0.32 11.96 10.63
N PRO A 26 -1.03 10.99 11.23
CA PRO A 26 -0.93 9.59 10.82
C PRO A 26 -1.77 9.31 9.56
N TYR A 27 -1.33 9.86 8.45
CA TYR A 27 -1.91 9.55 7.14
C TYR A 27 -1.59 8.10 6.76
N PHE A 28 -2.59 7.39 6.27
CA PHE A 28 -2.49 5.96 6.03
C PHE A 28 -3.08 5.60 4.67
N LEU A 29 -2.24 5.03 3.82
CA LEU A 29 -2.57 4.61 2.47
C LEU A 29 -2.88 3.11 2.45
N SER A 30 -3.96 2.72 1.78
CA SER A 30 -4.31 1.33 1.49
C SER A 30 -5.10 1.24 0.19
N ALA A 31 -5.78 0.12 -0.06
CA ALA A 31 -6.58 -0.12 -1.24
C ALA A 31 -8.07 0.24 -1.02
N HIS A 32 -8.71 0.77 -2.07
CA HIS A 32 -10.14 1.05 -2.09
C HIS A 32 -10.98 -0.22 -1.87
N HIS A 33 -10.58 -1.35 -2.48
CA HIS A 33 -11.29 -2.61 -2.29
C HIS A 33 -11.19 -3.16 -0.85
N CYS A 34 -10.23 -2.68 -0.05
CA CYS A 34 -10.14 -2.97 1.38
C CYS A 34 -11.09 -2.05 2.17
N ILE A 35 -10.95 -0.74 2.01
CA ILE A 35 -11.71 0.27 2.77
C ILE A 35 -12.13 1.40 1.84
N SER A 36 -13.43 1.47 1.52
CA SER A 36 -13.99 2.49 0.63
C SER A 36 -15.07 3.35 1.29
N THR A 37 -15.46 3.04 2.53
CA THR A 37 -16.49 3.78 3.25
C THR A 37 -16.03 4.15 4.66
N GLN A 38 -16.60 5.25 5.19
CA GLN A 38 -16.30 5.67 6.57
C GLN A 38 -16.73 4.61 7.60
N THR A 39 -17.83 3.91 7.34
CA THR A 39 -18.30 2.84 8.23
C THR A 39 -17.24 1.77 8.40
N VAL A 40 -16.64 1.29 7.31
CA VAL A 40 -15.56 0.30 7.34
C VAL A 40 -14.29 0.90 7.96
N ALA A 41 -13.90 2.12 7.58
CA ALA A 41 -12.73 2.80 8.13
C ALA A 41 -12.80 2.95 9.66
N SER A 42 -14.01 3.15 10.21
CA SER A 42 -14.20 3.28 11.67
C SER A 42 -13.91 1.99 12.44
N THR A 43 -13.87 0.84 11.77
CA THR A 43 -13.56 -0.47 12.37
C THR A 43 -12.08 -0.82 12.31
N LEU A 44 -11.26 -0.01 11.64
CA LEU A 44 -9.86 -0.32 11.36
C LEU A 44 -9.05 -0.55 12.64
N THR A 45 -8.32 -1.64 12.64
CA THR A 45 -7.29 -1.98 13.63
C THR A 45 -5.98 -2.19 12.89
N THR A 46 -4.90 -1.65 13.41
CA THR A 46 -3.57 -1.74 12.79
C THR A 46 -2.60 -2.49 13.67
N ASP A 47 -1.78 -3.36 13.06
CA ASP A 47 -0.70 -4.08 13.72
C ASP A 47 0.64 -3.47 13.30
N TRP A 48 1.45 -3.10 14.28
CA TRP A 48 2.73 -2.41 14.10
C TRP A 48 3.89 -3.28 14.54
N PHE A 49 5.04 -3.14 13.88
CA PHE A 49 6.25 -3.94 14.15
C PHE A 49 6.00 -5.45 14.06
N TYR A 50 4.94 -5.85 13.37
CA TYR A 50 4.59 -7.25 13.15
C TYR A 50 5.50 -7.83 12.05
N ARG A 51 6.74 -8.09 12.43
CA ARG A 51 7.82 -8.56 11.57
C ARG A 51 8.69 -9.57 12.31
N SER A 52 9.56 -10.27 11.57
CA SER A 52 10.53 -11.18 12.17
C SER A 52 11.58 -10.43 13.00
N THR A 53 12.11 -11.09 14.00
CA THR A 53 13.24 -10.58 14.82
C THR A 53 14.53 -10.46 14.02
N SER A 54 14.70 -11.32 13.00
CA SER A 54 15.80 -11.29 12.03
C SER A 54 15.34 -11.82 10.68
N CYS A 55 16.14 -11.60 9.63
CA CYS A 55 15.82 -12.10 8.28
C CYS A 55 15.68 -13.63 8.27
N ASN A 56 14.74 -14.12 7.47
CA ASN A 56 14.48 -15.55 7.26
C ASN A 56 14.16 -16.36 8.53
N THR A 57 13.57 -15.72 9.54
CA THR A 57 13.07 -16.42 10.73
C THR A 57 11.57 -16.26 10.86
N ALA A 58 10.91 -17.26 11.46
CA ALA A 58 9.48 -17.21 11.78
C ALA A 58 9.20 -16.62 13.18
N SER A 59 10.23 -16.20 13.91
CA SER A 59 10.08 -15.62 15.24
C SER A 59 9.53 -14.19 15.13
N ALA A 60 8.32 -13.98 15.64
CA ALA A 60 7.71 -12.66 15.66
C ALA A 60 8.44 -11.72 16.62
N ASN A 61 8.56 -10.45 16.25
CA ASN A 61 9.07 -9.41 17.12
C ASN A 61 8.18 -9.28 18.37
N PRO A 62 8.72 -9.44 19.58
CA PRO A 62 7.94 -9.30 20.81
C PRO A 62 7.44 -7.87 21.07
N GLY A 63 8.01 -6.88 20.37
CA GLY A 63 7.56 -5.50 20.38
C GLY A 63 6.40 -5.18 19.42
N ALA A 64 5.79 -6.21 18.80
CA ALA A 64 4.60 -6.00 17.97
C ALA A 64 3.45 -5.41 18.79
N GLN A 65 2.79 -4.39 18.25
CA GLN A 65 1.72 -3.66 18.95
C GLN A 65 0.48 -3.58 18.06
N LYS A 66 -0.67 -3.74 18.68
CA LYS A 66 -1.98 -3.56 18.05
C LYS A 66 -2.57 -2.22 18.49
N VAL A 67 -3.03 -1.42 17.53
CA VAL A 67 -3.71 -0.14 17.78
C VAL A 67 -5.10 -0.20 17.19
N THR A 68 -6.09 0.07 18.03
CA THR A 68 -7.50 0.20 17.69
C THR A 68 -7.89 1.68 17.61
N GLY A 69 -9.09 1.97 17.13
CA GLY A 69 -9.65 3.33 17.10
C GLY A 69 -10.16 3.76 15.74
N GLY A 70 -9.95 2.93 14.72
CA GLY A 70 -10.42 3.24 13.38
C GLY A 70 -9.65 4.37 12.71
N ALA A 71 -10.20 4.85 11.62
CA ALA A 71 -9.66 5.96 10.83
C ALA A 71 -10.78 6.86 10.29
N ALA A 72 -10.45 8.11 10.03
CA ALA A 72 -11.24 8.98 9.18
C ALA A 72 -10.86 8.71 7.72
N LEU A 73 -11.84 8.34 6.90
CA LEU A 73 -11.65 8.21 5.45
C LEU A 73 -11.58 9.61 4.84
N LEU A 74 -10.45 9.97 4.27
CA LEU A 74 -10.22 11.28 3.66
C LEU A 74 -10.52 11.27 2.16
N PHE A 75 -10.13 10.19 1.49
CA PHE A 75 -10.31 10.04 0.05
C PHE A 75 -10.36 8.56 -0.33
N ALA A 76 -11.24 8.21 -1.27
CA ALA A 76 -11.33 6.87 -1.84
C ALA A 76 -11.58 6.98 -3.35
N ASP A 77 -10.83 6.23 -4.14
CA ASP A 77 -10.92 6.23 -5.60
C ASP A 77 -10.83 4.80 -6.15
N SER A 78 -11.89 4.36 -6.80
CA SER A 78 -11.96 3.03 -7.42
C SER A 78 -11.13 2.93 -8.71
N GLN A 79 -10.80 4.05 -9.35
CA GLN A 79 -10.07 4.07 -10.63
C GLN A 79 -8.60 3.71 -10.47
N THR A 80 -8.02 4.01 -9.33
CA THR A 80 -6.65 3.69 -8.95
C THR A 80 -6.60 2.74 -7.76
N ASP A 81 -7.75 2.26 -7.31
CA ASP A 81 -7.92 1.43 -6.11
C ASP A 81 -7.27 2.06 -4.87
N THR A 82 -7.44 3.34 -4.69
CA THR A 82 -6.82 4.09 -3.59
C THR A 82 -7.78 4.28 -2.42
N SER A 83 -7.32 4.00 -1.21
CA SER A 83 -7.94 4.42 0.05
C SER A 83 -6.92 5.23 0.86
N PHE A 84 -7.26 6.48 1.13
CA PHE A 84 -6.43 7.39 1.91
C PHE A 84 -7.17 7.85 3.15
N MET A 85 -6.55 7.61 4.30
CA MET A 85 -7.16 7.77 5.61
C MET A 85 -6.25 8.57 6.54
N ARG A 86 -6.81 9.01 7.65
CA ARG A 86 -6.08 9.47 8.83
C ARG A 86 -6.48 8.58 10.01
N LEU A 87 -5.52 7.90 10.61
CA LEU A 87 -5.76 7.09 11.80
C LEU A 87 -6.27 7.99 12.94
N ASN A 88 -7.25 7.51 13.70
CA ASN A 88 -7.80 8.25 14.84
C ASN A 88 -6.90 8.14 16.07
N SER A 89 -6.13 7.07 16.19
CA SER A 89 -5.14 6.86 17.25
C SER A 89 -3.73 7.07 16.74
N ALA A 90 -2.86 7.62 17.56
CA ALA A 90 -1.45 7.76 17.22
C ALA A 90 -0.79 6.38 17.03
N PRO A 91 0.04 6.21 16.00
CA PRO A 91 0.83 4.99 15.86
C PRO A 91 1.88 4.90 16.99
N PRO A 92 2.41 3.70 17.27
CA PRO A 92 3.42 3.53 18.32
C PRO A 92 4.67 4.36 18.06
N GLN A 93 5.39 4.66 19.15
CA GLN A 93 6.68 5.34 19.03
C GLN A 93 7.70 4.47 18.26
N GLY A 94 8.49 5.08 17.40
CA GLY A 94 9.52 4.40 16.62
C GLY A 94 9.05 3.92 15.23
N VAL A 95 7.78 4.17 14.84
CA VAL A 95 7.34 3.95 13.46
C VAL A 95 8.00 4.93 12.49
N VAL A 96 8.12 4.50 11.24
CA VAL A 96 8.61 5.32 10.15
C VAL A 96 7.43 5.80 9.30
N TYR A 97 7.38 7.08 9.02
CA TYR A 97 6.47 7.68 8.05
C TYR A 97 7.15 7.69 6.69
N ALA A 98 6.58 6.98 5.74
CA ALA A 98 7.14 6.86 4.40
C ALA A 98 6.92 8.15 3.59
N GLY A 99 7.95 8.60 2.89
CA GLY A 99 7.77 9.61 1.86
C GLY A 99 7.01 9.05 0.66
N SER A 100 6.30 9.90 -0.06
CA SER A 100 5.62 9.54 -1.30
C SER A 100 6.18 10.35 -2.47
N TYR A 101 6.19 9.76 -3.66
CA TYR A 101 6.63 10.41 -4.90
C TYR A 101 5.40 10.76 -5.75
N PHE A 102 5.36 12.01 -6.19
CA PHE A 102 4.21 12.59 -6.89
C PHE A 102 4.30 12.49 -8.42
N GLY A 103 5.40 11.96 -8.92
CA GLY A 103 5.60 11.73 -10.33
C GLY A 103 5.38 10.26 -10.70
N GLN A 104 5.22 10.03 -11.97
CA GLN A 104 5.13 8.69 -12.52
C GLN A 104 6.50 8.03 -12.56
N VAL A 105 6.60 6.75 -12.17
CA VAL A 105 7.78 5.94 -12.47
C VAL A 105 7.65 5.31 -13.85
N THR A 106 8.78 5.08 -14.50
CA THR A 106 8.82 4.56 -15.87
C THR A 106 8.87 3.04 -15.89
N GLN A 107 8.63 2.47 -17.07
CA GLN A 107 8.85 1.06 -17.31
C GLN A 107 10.32 0.69 -17.00
N SER A 108 10.55 -0.51 -16.51
CA SER A 108 11.82 -1.04 -16.02
C SER A 108 12.34 -0.41 -14.72
N SER A 109 11.62 0.53 -14.11
CA SER A 109 11.99 1.05 -12.80
C SER A 109 12.02 -0.06 -11.77
N PRO A 110 13.10 -0.22 -10.99
CA PRO A 110 13.15 -1.18 -9.90
C PRO A 110 12.21 -0.77 -8.78
N VAL A 111 11.51 -1.76 -8.23
CA VAL A 111 10.52 -1.56 -7.16
C VAL A 111 10.64 -2.61 -6.07
N LEU A 112 10.14 -2.24 -4.89
CA LEU A 112 10.09 -3.08 -3.70
C LEU A 112 8.67 -3.02 -3.12
N GLY A 113 8.04 -4.17 -2.93
CA GLY A 113 6.81 -4.31 -2.15
C GLY A 113 7.14 -4.62 -0.68
N ILE A 114 6.43 -4.01 0.26
CA ILE A 114 6.50 -4.32 1.69
C ILE A 114 5.09 -4.64 2.16
N HIS A 115 4.84 -5.90 2.55
CA HIS A 115 3.48 -6.40 2.71
C HIS A 115 3.37 -7.50 3.78
N HIS A 116 2.12 -7.90 4.10
CA HIS A 116 1.78 -8.95 5.05
C HIS A 116 0.90 -10.02 4.36
N PRO A 117 1.50 -10.96 3.61
CA PRO A 117 0.75 -11.99 2.90
C PRO A 117 0.05 -12.91 3.90
N ARG A 118 -1.25 -13.16 3.70
CA ARG A 118 -2.10 -14.02 4.55
C ARG A 118 -2.09 -13.65 6.04
N GLY A 119 -1.80 -12.38 6.36
CA GLY A 119 -1.62 -11.95 7.74
C GLY A 119 -0.34 -12.47 8.40
N ASP A 120 0.61 -12.97 7.62
CA ASP A 120 1.92 -13.40 8.12
C ASP A 120 2.80 -12.16 8.46
N LEU A 121 3.92 -12.43 9.09
CA LEU A 121 4.95 -11.43 9.40
C LEU A 121 5.36 -10.66 8.14
N GLN A 122 5.77 -9.42 8.30
CA GLN A 122 6.19 -8.55 7.21
C GLN A 122 7.16 -9.25 6.25
N LYS A 123 6.88 -9.17 4.96
CA LYS A 123 7.69 -9.68 3.86
C LYS A 123 8.07 -8.55 2.92
N THR A 124 9.07 -8.81 2.10
CA THR A 124 9.49 -7.93 1.01
C THR A 124 9.54 -8.70 -0.29
N SER A 125 9.14 -8.04 -1.38
CA SER A 125 9.25 -8.56 -2.73
C SER A 125 9.95 -7.53 -3.59
N ALA A 126 10.94 -7.95 -4.37
CA ALA A 126 11.72 -7.07 -5.24
C ALA A 126 11.49 -7.44 -6.71
N GLY A 127 11.32 -6.42 -7.54
CA GLY A 127 11.04 -6.59 -8.96
C GLY A 127 11.14 -5.28 -9.74
N SER A 128 10.40 -5.18 -10.82
CA SER A 128 10.36 -3.98 -11.65
C SER A 128 8.96 -3.72 -12.22
N VAL A 129 8.70 -2.48 -12.58
CA VAL A 129 7.55 -2.11 -13.39
C VAL A 129 7.76 -2.66 -14.80
N GLU A 130 6.94 -3.61 -15.22
CA GLU A 130 7.06 -4.22 -16.56
C GLU A 130 6.20 -3.55 -17.61
N ALA A 131 5.04 -3.02 -17.20
CA ALA A 131 4.11 -2.36 -18.08
C ALA A 131 3.16 -1.44 -17.31
N PHE A 132 2.29 -0.76 -18.05
CA PHE A 132 1.15 -0.02 -17.51
C PHE A 132 -0.14 -0.76 -17.84
N SER A 133 -1.13 -0.64 -16.98
CA SER A 133 -2.39 -1.34 -17.10
C SER A 133 -3.57 -0.47 -16.69
N TYR A 134 -4.73 -0.86 -17.19
CA TYR A 134 -6.03 -0.43 -16.71
C TYR A 134 -6.73 -1.64 -16.10
N CYS A 135 -7.24 -1.53 -14.90
CA CYS A 135 -7.92 -2.61 -14.20
C CYS A 135 -9.39 -2.25 -13.93
N SER A 136 -10.28 -3.21 -14.14
CA SER A 136 -11.71 -3.11 -13.86
C SER A 136 -12.29 -4.49 -13.63
N ASN A 137 -13.20 -4.63 -12.66
CA ASN A 137 -13.86 -5.92 -12.35
C ASN A 137 -12.86 -7.08 -12.17
N GLU A 138 -11.82 -6.86 -11.35
CA GLU A 138 -10.77 -7.84 -11.05
C GLU A 138 -9.94 -8.30 -12.27
N GLN A 139 -10.10 -7.66 -13.39
CA GLN A 139 -9.31 -7.90 -14.60
C GLN A 139 -8.43 -6.69 -14.94
N CYS A 140 -7.20 -6.95 -15.35
CA CYS A 140 -6.27 -5.92 -15.76
C CYS A 140 -5.85 -6.13 -17.21
N PHE A 141 -5.90 -5.06 -17.98
CA PHE A 141 -5.58 -5.05 -19.41
C PHE A 141 -4.38 -4.15 -19.66
N PRO A 142 -3.53 -4.48 -20.66
CA PRO A 142 -2.43 -3.60 -21.06
C PRO A 142 -2.91 -2.20 -21.43
N SER A 143 -2.13 -1.19 -21.05
CA SER A 143 -2.40 0.21 -21.36
C SER A 143 -1.11 0.94 -21.71
N THR A 144 -1.25 2.18 -22.19
CA THR A 144 -0.10 3.06 -22.41
C THR A 144 0.41 3.63 -21.08
N GLN A 145 1.61 4.17 -21.10
CA GLN A 145 2.15 4.89 -19.94
C GLN A 145 1.27 6.10 -19.55
N GLN A 146 0.69 6.75 -20.52
CA GLN A 146 -0.15 7.94 -20.32
C GLN A 146 -1.51 7.58 -19.71
N ASP A 147 -2.17 6.53 -20.21
CA ASP A 147 -3.54 6.20 -19.86
C ASP A 147 -3.63 5.15 -18.75
N GLY A 148 -2.56 4.39 -18.54
CA GLY A 148 -2.51 3.34 -17.52
C GLY A 148 -2.63 3.91 -16.12
N ARG A 149 -3.53 3.34 -15.32
CA ARG A 149 -3.79 3.73 -13.93
C ARG A 149 -3.07 2.83 -12.93
N TYR A 150 -2.49 1.75 -13.43
CA TYR A 150 -1.79 0.75 -12.62
C TYR A 150 -0.41 0.46 -13.21
N TYR A 151 0.53 0.20 -12.32
CA TYR A 151 1.80 -0.45 -12.66
C TYR A 151 1.60 -1.96 -12.68
N SER A 152 1.96 -2.63 -13.76
CA SER A 152 2.11 -4.08 -13.82
C SER A 152 3.53 -4.42 -13.36
N VAL A 153 3.65 -5.16 -12.27
CA VAL A 153 4.92 -5.47 -11.60
C VAL A 153 5.24 -6.95 -11.73
N GLY A 154 6.45 -7.26 -12.20
CA GLY A 154 7.02 -8.60 -12.16
C GLY A 154 8.04 -8.71 -11.03
N TRP A 155 8.02 -9.83 -10.31
CA TRP A 155 8.91 -10.09 -9.20
C TRP A 155 10.11 -10.94 -9.62
N VAL A 156 11.29 -10.57 -9.15
CA VAL A 156 12.52 -11.39 -9.26
C VAL A 156 12.85 -12.07 -7.93
N SER A 157 12.29 -11.60 -6.84
CA SER A 157 12.42 -12.19 -5.51
C SER A 157 11.18 -11.89 -4.69
N GLY A 158 10.67 -12.90 -4.01
CA GLY A 158 9.41 -12.80 -3.27
C GLY A 158 8.19 -12.84 -4.19
N THR A 159 7.03 -12.61 -3.61
CA THR A 159 5.72 -12.59 -4.28
C THR A 159 4.72 -11.92 -3.35
N THR A 160 3.49 -11.66 -3.81
CA THR A 160 2.39 -11.27 -2.92
C THR A 160 1.37 -12.39 -2.78
N GLU A 161 0.48 -12.27 -1.82
CA GLU A 161 -0.68 -13.17 -1.64
C GLU A 161 -1.85 -12.38 -1.04
N GLY A 162 -3.00 -13.01 -0.86
CA GLY A 162 -4.15 -12.42 -0.16
C GLY A 162 -3.73 -11.79 1.18
N GLY A 163 -4.27 -10.63 1.53
CA GLY A 163 -3.83 -9.85 2.70
C GLY A 163 -2.70 -8.85 2.40
N SER A 164 -1.95 -9.02 1.30
CA SER A 164 -0.99 -8.02 0.81
C SER A 164 -1.67 -6.79 0.19
N SER A 165 -2.95 -6.88 -0.15
CA SER A 165 -3.78 -5.80 -0.70
C SER A 165 -3.57 -4.47 0.03
N GLY A 166 -3.40 -3.39 -0.72
CA GLY A 166 -3.15 -2.05 -0.17
C GLY A 166 -1.71 -1.78 0.27
N SER A 167 -0.82 -2.77 0.21
CA SER A 167 0.60 -2.59 0.55
C SER A 167 1.29 -1.61 -0.37
N GLY A 168 2.22 -0.82 0.20
CA GLY A 168 2.99 0.16 -0.55
C GLY A 168 3.98 -0.47 -1.53
N LEU A 169 3.98 0.06 -2.75
CA LEU A 169 5.05 -0.12 -3.72
C LEU A 169 6.05 1.02 -3.56
N PHE A 170 7.32 0.69 -3.43
CA PHE A 170 8.40 1.64 -3.26
C PHE A 170 9.31 1.66 -4.47
N SER A 171 9.73 2.84 -4.89
CA SER A 171 10.81 3.03 -5.86
C SER A 171 11.89 3.95 -5.29
N THR A 172 13.10 3.84 -5.81
CA THR A 172 14.22 4.69 -5.41
C THR A 172 14.34 5.86 -6.37
N ILE A 173 14.18 7.07 -5.84
CA ILE A 173 14.31 8.33 -6.56
C ILE A 173 15.40 9.13 -5.83
N ASP A 174 16.45 9.56 -6.54
CA ASP A 174 17.58 10.33 -5.97
C ASP A 174 18.10 9.71 -4.66
N ALA A 175 18.37 8.40 -4.71
CA ALA A 175 18.88 7.57 -3.60
C ALA A 175 17.96 7.45 -2.37
N LYS A 176 16.72 7.94 -2.43
CA LYS A 176 15.71 7.79 -1.38
C LYS A 176 14.56 6.92 -1.86
N ARG A 177 13.95 6.18 -0.94
CA ARG A 177 12.79 5.34 -1.23
C ARG A 177 11.49 6.07 -0.95
N TYR A 178 10.60 6.05 -1.94
CA TYR A 178 9.29 6.68 -1.87
C TYR A 178 8.20 5.70 -2.26
N VAL A 179 7.04 5.84 -1.64
CA VAL A 179 5.81 5.17 -2.08
C VAL A 179 5.39 5.73 -3.44
N VAL A 180 5.14 4.85 -4.39
CA VAL A 180 4.71 5.16 -5.77
C VAL A 180 3.38 4.53 -6.13
N GLY A 181 2.85 3.64 -5.28
CA GLY A 181 1.57 2.95 -5.52
C GLY A 181 1.17 2.08 -4.35
N GLN A 182 -0.02 1.49 -4.43
CA GLN A 182 -0.56 0.51 -3.49
C GLN A 182 -1.11 -0.71 -4.23
N LEU A 183 -0.99 -1.89 -3.63
CA LEU A 183 -1.37 -3.17 -4.26
C LEU A 183 -2.89 -3.29 -4.43
N TYR A 184 -3.32 -3.42 -5.67
CA TYR A 184 -4.65 -3.89 -6.06
C TYR A 184 -4.77 -5.41 -5.89
N GLY A 185 -3.89 -6.15 -6.55
CA GLY A 185 -3.86 -7.61 -6.57
C GLY A 185 -3.15 -8.09 -7.82
N GLY A 186 -3.26 -9.37 -8.08
CA GLY A 186 -2.66 -9.97 -9.28
C GLY A 186 -2.67 -11.48 -9.26
N ALA A 187 -1.84 -12.07 -10.10
CA ALA A 187 -1.71 -13.51 -10.26
C ALA A 187 -0.47 -14.08 -9.57
N SER A 188 0.35 -13.26 -8.93
CA SER A 188 1.53 -13.77 -8.22
C SER A 188 1.12 -14.50 -6.95
N SER A 189 1.85 -15.56 -6.62
CA SER A 189 1.69 -16.35 -5.41
C SER A 189 2.91 -17.22 -5.19
N CYS A 190 3.01 -17.88 -4.05
CA CYS A 190 4.06 -18.88 -3.82
C CYS A 190 4.02 -20.03 -4.86
N GLN A 191 2.84 -20.34 -5.42
CA GLN A 191 2.67 -21.35 -6.47
C GLN A 191 2.89 -20.79 -7.88
N ALA A 192 2.77 -19.47 -8.06
CA ALA A 192 2.93 -18.78 -9.33
C ALA A 192 3.82 -17.52 -9.16
N PRO A 193 5.10 -17.69 -8.80
CA PRO A 193 5.98 -16.57 -8.48
C PRO A 193 6.29 -15.66 -9.68
N THR A 194 6.06 -16.14 -10.90
CA THR A 194 6.19 -15.38 -12.15
C THR A 194 4.91 -14.65 -12.55
N GLY A 195 3.83 -14.79 -11.75
CA GLY A 195 2.62 -14.01 -11.92
C GLY A 195 2.90 -12.52 -11.75
N ARG A 196 2.07 -11.70 -12.41
CA ARG A 196 2.16 -10.23 -12.27
C ARG A 196 1.20 -9.73 -11.23
N ASP A 197 1.63 -8.68 -10.53
CA ASP A 197 0.80 -7.91 -9.62
C ASP A 197 0.59 -6.49 -10.16
N PHE A 198 -0.56 -5.92 -9.81
CA PHE A 198 -0.97 -4.60 -10.26
C PHE A 198 -1.06 -3.66 -9.07
N TYR A 199 -0.41 -2.51 -9.19
CA TYR A 199 -0.39 -1.47 -8.17
C TYR A 199 -1.02 -0.21 -8.71
N GLY A 200 -2.04 0.32 -8.01
CA GLY A 200 -2.60 1.62 -8.34
C GLY A 200 -1.53 2.70 -8.26
N ARG A 201 -1.45 3.55 -9.28
CA ARG A 201 -0.48 4.64 -9.34
C ARG A 201 -0.83 5.72 -8.33
N PHE A 202 0.13 6.10 -7.49
CA PHE A 202 -0.09 7.11 -6.45
C PHE A 202 -0.14 8.54 -7.00
N ASP A 203 0.58 8.83 -8.09
CA ASP A 203 0.62 10.17 -8.69
C ASP A 203 -0.77 10.68 -9.11
N LEU A 204 -1.66 9.79 -9.55
CA LEU A 204 -3.00 10.18 -10.02
C LEU A 204 -3.90 10.65 -8.88
N PRO A 205 -4.20 9.87 -7.81
CA PRO A 205 -5.00 10.32 -6.68
C PRO A 205 -4.32 11.46 -5.91
N PHE A 206 -2.97 11.53 -5.91
CA PHE A 206 -2.26 12.66 -5.34
C PHE A 206 -2.67 13.97 -6.04
N GLN A 207 -2.58 14.03 -7.37
CA GLN A 207 -2.97 15.22 -8.14
C GLN A 207 -4.47 15.54 -8.00
N LEU A 208 -5.30 14.52 -7.92
CA LEU A 208 -6.74 14.68 -7.83
C LEU A 208 -7.18 15.26 -6.47
N ALA A 209 -6.63 14.77 -5.36
CA ALA A 209 -7.08 15.16 -4.03
C ALA A 209 -6.01 15.11 -2.92
N ILE A 210 -5.15 14.07 -2.88
CA ILE A 210 -4.31 13.77 -1.71
C ILE A 210 -3.29 14.87 -1.42
N LYS A 211 -2.89 15.64 -2.42
CA LYS A 211 -2.01 16.80 -2.26
C LYS A 211 -2.51 17.80 -1.21
N THR A 212 -3.82 17.92 -1.04
CA THR A 212 -4.42 18.82 -0.03
C THR A 212 -3.96 18.49 1.39
N TRP A 213 -3.67 17.25 1.68
CA TRP A 213 -3.20 16.80 3.00
C TRP A 213 -1.68 16.62 3.07
N LEU A 214 -1.06 16.09 2.02
CA LEU A 214 0.37 15.78 2.05
C LEU A 214 1.26 16.99 1.71
N THR A 215 0.73 17.97 0.98
CA THR A 215 1.46 19.19 0.60
C THR A 215 0.61 20.45 0.83
N PRO A 216 0.11 20.68 2.04
CA PRO A 216 -0.74 21.84 2.30
C PRO A 216 0.04 23.13 2.05
N GLY A 217 -0.49 24.01 1.21
CA GLY A 217 0.12 25.32 0.92
C GLY A 217 1.11 25.36 -0.25
N LEU A 218 1.23 24.26 -1.03
CA LEU A 218 1.94 24.26 -2.33
C LEU A 218 0.96 24.39 -3.48
#